data_919bafbe0288cec614eae34aef48535f
#
_entry.id   919bafbe0288cec614eae34aef48535f
#
_cell.length_a   1.000
_cell.length_b   1.000
_cell.length_c   1.000
_cell.angle_alpha   90.00
_cell.angle_beta   90.00
_cell.angle_gamma   90.00
#
_symmetry.space_group_name_H-M   'P 1'
#
loop_
_entity.id
_entity.type
_entity.pdbx_description
1 polymer ?
#
loop_
_entity_poly.entity_id
_entity_poly.type
_entity_poly.pdbx_seq_one_letter_code
_entity_poly.pdbx_strand_id
1 'polypeptide(L)'
;MKYNKISRRSFLQVLGLGLGAAVLTACTPGAADSPPDSPANAASSAPAASVPDPDTTPEPFLTVEEFPRLDGSTACIPLMAQLKADVTGMDLLEAQTSITVRTTAYAWECFGVWGRGDDSPQLLIVYEAPDYVKEELAQAGARLEQKPIGRDALVFIVNEANPVKSLTRQQLLDIYAGRTTNWKEVGGADAPIVAFQRGEDSGSQTLFKKLLIQDSPLMPAPTELAPADMGGLVDSVAEYNNSANAIGFSVYYYIDQMYSKPGLRLLAVDGVTPGNDTIASQAYPLCNEFYAVIHAEDGADTPQRQVYDWLSTPAGLQCIRKAGYVPVA
;
A
#
# COMPACT_ATOMS: atom_id res chain seq x y z
N MET A 1 -13.89 -24.63 -9.32
CA MET A 1 -13.93 -23.97 -8.00
C MET A 1 -14.76 -22.72 -8.11
N LYS A 2 -15.78 -22.53 -7.28
CA LYS A 2 -16.69 -21.35 -7.35
C LYS A 2 -16.01 -20.21 -6.59
N TYR A 3 -15.59 -19.15 -7.30
CA TYR A 3 -15.11 -17.94 -6.69
C TYR A 3 -16.27 -17.21 -6.02
N ASN A 4 -16.16 -16.97 -4.70
CA ASN A 4 -17.07 -16.08 -3.99
C ASN A 4 -16.79 -14.63 -4.44
N LYS A 5 -17.75 -14.05 -5.15
CA LYS A 5 -17.72 -12.63 -5.50
C LYS A 5 -17.84 -11.83 -4.20
N ILE A 6 -16.88 -10.96 -3.95
CA ILE A 6 -16.97 -9.94 -2.89
C ILE A 6 -18.28 -9.19 -3.08
N SER A 7 -19.12 -9.15 -2.04
CA SER A 7 -20.43 -8.54 -2.13
C SER A 7 -20.30 -7.03 -2.32
N ARG A 8 -20.95 -6.49 -3.37
CA ARG A 8 -21.05 -5.05 -3.66
C ARG A 8 -21.49 -4.18 -2.47
N ARG A 9 -22.09 -4.78 -1.44
CA ARG A 9 -22.53 -4.06 -0.24
C ARG A 9 -21.41 -3.71 0.74
N SER A 10 -20.34 -4.49 0.81
CA SER A 10 -19.23 -4.24 1.74
C SER A 10 -18.33 -3.09 1.27
N PHE A 11 -18.20 -2.90 -0.05
CA PHE A 11 -17.37 -1.83 -0.62
C PHE A 11 -18.04 -0.44 -0.53
N LEU A 12 -19.38 -0.38 -0.60
CA LEU A 12 -20.12 0.90 -0.55
C LEU A 12 -20.31 1.48 0.85
N GLN A 13 -20.02 0.74 1.92
CA GLN A 13 -20.16 1.24 3.30
C GLN A 13 -18.96 2.08 3.77
N VAL A 14 -17.83 2.07 3.05
CA VAL A 14 -16.62 2.81 3.43
C VAL A 14 -16.61 4.26 2.88
N LEU A 15 -17.45 4.59 1.89
CA LEU A 15 -17.46 5.90 1.21
C LEU A 15 -18.50 6.92 1.73
N GLY A 16 -19.13 6.67 2.83
CA GLY A 16 -20.21 7.54 3.30
C GLY A 16 -20.09 8.02 4.74
N LEU A 17 -19.17 8.93 5.07
CA LEU A 17 -19.30 9.84 6.23
C LEU A 17 -18.10 10.79 6.30
N GLY A 18 -18.32 12.05 5.90
CA GLY A 18 -17.31 13.10 6.07
C GLY A 18 -17.65 14.45 5.44
N LEU A 19 -18.87 14.94 5.62
CA LEU A 19 -19.20 16.35 5.36
C LEU A 19 -19.80 16.95 6.63
N GLY A 20 -18.97 17.62 7.39
CA GLY A 20 -19.36 18.49 8.52
C GLY A 20 -18.80 19.88 8.30
N ALA A 21 -19.61 20.76 7.71
CA ALA A 21 -19.31 22.19 7.60
C ALA A 21 -19.42 22.87 8.96
N ALA A 22 -18.41 23.62 9.36
CA ALA A 22 -18.53 24.62 10.41
C ALA A 22 -18.07 25.99 9.89
N VAL A 23 -19.04 26.84 9.67
CA VAL A 23 -18.90 28.27 9.45
C VAL A 23 -18.67 28.96 10.81
N LEU A 24 -17.66 29.78 10.96
CA LEU A 24 -17.66 30.89 11.96
C LEU A 24 -16.91 32.11 11.47
N THR A 25 -17.59 33.14 11.62
CA THR A 25 -17.60 34.54 11.28
C THR A 25 -16.38 35.37 11.73
N ALA A 26 -16.18 36.43 10.96
CA ALA A 26 -15.21 37.51 11.06
C ALA A 26 -15.21 38.31 12.37
N CYS A 27 -14.07 38.98 12.65
CA CYS A 27 -13.99 40.38 13.12
C CYS A 27 -12.56 40.92 12.91
N THR A 28 -12.42 41.94 12.09
CA THR A 28 -11.34 42.98 12.07
C THR A 28 -11.84 44.19 12.89
N PRO A 29 -11.07 45.26 13.24
CA PRO A 29 -9.83 45.80 12.67
C PRO A 29 -8.80 46.41 13.68
N GLY A 30 -7.65 46.86 13.18
CA GLY A 30 -6.78 47.78 13.90
C GLY A 30 -5.49 48.12 13.15
N ALA A 31 -5.41 49.33 12.61
CA ALA A 31 -4.30 49.87 11.84
C ALA A 31 -3.19 50.53 12.69
N ALA A 32 -2.04 50.67 12.08
CA ALA A 32 -1.00 51.73 12.10
C ALA A 32 0.39 51.15 12.35
N ASP A 33 1.36 51.40 11.55
CA ASP A 33 2.24 52.45 11.14
C ASP A 33 3.50 51.88 10.44
N SER A 34 3.84 52.41 9.29
CA SER A 34 5.18 52.33 8.68
C SER A 34 5.94 53.64 9.00
N PRO A 35 7.25 53.87 8.76
CA PRO A 35 8.23 53.38 7.77
C PRO A 35 9.69 53.29 8.32
N PRO A 36 10.84 53.40 7.59
CA PRO A 36 11.11 53.52 6.15
C PRO A 36 12.30 52.69 5.59
N ASP A 37 12.33 52.62 4.26
CA ASP A 37 13.39 52.42 3.26
C ASP A 37 14.86 52.04 3.62
N SER A 38 15.37 51.01 2.89
CA SER A 38 16.52 51.05 1.96
C SER A 38 17.09 49.67 1.59
N PRO A 39 17.93 49.47 0.59
CA PRO A 39 17.61 49.40 -0.84
C PRO A 39 17.86 47.99 -1.44
N ALA A 40 17.37 47.87 -2.65
CA ALA A 40 17.44 46.71 -3.53
C ALA A 40 18.80 46.01 -3.66
N ASN A 41 18.81 44.69 -3.56
CA ASN A 41 19.79 43.84 -4.19
C ASN A 41 19.09 42.86 -5.12
N ALA A 42 19.24 43.08 -6.44
CA ALA A 42 18.66 42.23 -7.46
C ALA A 42 19.45 40.93 -7.55
N ALA A 43 18.92 39.88 -6.94
CA ALA A 43 19.35 38.52 -7.25
C ALA A 43 18.26 37.89 -8.16
N SER A 44 18.65 37.59 -9.38
CA SER A 44 17.90 36.86 -10.39
C SER A 44 17.38 35.53 -9.79
N SER A 45 16.09 35.49 -9.42
CA SER A 45 15.43 34.25 -9.06
C SER A 45 14.97 33.58 -10.35
N ALA A 46 15.54 32.39 -10.62
CA ALA A 46 14.93 31.45 -11.53
C ALA A 46 13.50 31.17 -11.07
N PRO A 47 12.53 31.00 -12.00
CA PRO A 47 11.15 30.73 -11.61
C PRO A 47 11.10 29.41 -10.83
N ALA A 48 10.70 29.49 -9.57
CA ALA A 48 10.33 28.32 -8.79
C ALA A 48 9.20 27.62 -9.56
N ALA A 49 9.41 26.34 -9.87
CA ALA A 49 8.37 25.51 -10.45
C ALA A 49 7.15 25.60 -9.50
N SER A 50 6.04 26.11 -10.01
CA SER A 50 4.78 26.21 -9.28
C SER A 50 4.38 24.80 -8.85
N VAL A 51 4.27 24.59 -7.53
CA VAL A 51 3.65 23.36 -7.00
C VAL A 51 2.22 23.34 -7.55
N PRO A 52 1.79 22.28 -8.26
CA PRO A 52 0.44 22.22 -8.76
C PRO A 52 -0.57 22.34 -7.61
N ASP A 53 -1.66 23.07 -7.84
CA ASP A 53 -2.79 23.17 -6.93
C ASP A 53 -3.29 21.75 -6.61
N PRO A 54 -3.42 21.34 -5.34
CA PRO A 54 -3.87 20.01 -4.97
C PRO A 54 -5.25 19.62 -5.53
N ASP A 55 -6.04 20.59 -5.99
CA ASP A 55 -7.37 20.37 -6.55
C ASP A 55 -7.40 20.29 -8.10
N THR A 56 -6.26 20.42 -8.78
CA THR A 56 -6.24 20.33 -10.25
C THR A 56 -6.29 18.87 -10.67
N THR A 57 -7.37 18.45 -11.31
CA THR A 57 -7.41 17.15 -12.01
C THR A 57 -6.48 17.24 -13.22
N PRO A 58 -5.54 16.30 -13.39
CA PRO A 58 -4.66 16.31 -14.57
C PRO A 58 -5.49 16.15 -15.85
N GLU A 59 -5.06 16.79 -16.95
CA GLU A 59 -5.69 16.55 -18.24
C GLU A 59 -5.40 15.11 -18.70
N PRO A 60 -6.43 14.36 -19.12
CA PRO A 60 -6.26 13.02 -19.69
C PRO A 60 -5.36 13.07 -20.94
N PHE A 61 -4.50 12.08 -21.09
CA PHE A 61 -3.58 12.01 -22.23
C PHE A 61 -3.61 10.66 -22.98
N LEU A 62 -4.40 9.69 -22.51
CA LEU A 62 -4.72 8.44 -23.21
C LEU A 62 -6.24 8.25 -23.25
N THR A 63 -6.71 7.54 -24.27
CA THR A 63 -8.08 7.02 -24.27
C THR A 63 -8.18 5.77 -23.37
N VAL A 64 -9.40 5.35 -23.07
CA VAL A 64 -9.65 4.13 -22.26
C VAL A 64 -9.10 2.88 -22.94
N GLU A 65 -9.20 2.83 -24.27
CA GLU A 65 -8.72 1.73 -25.10
C GLU A 65 -7.19 1.65 -25.19
N GLU A 66 -6.53 2.82 -25.16
CA GLU A 66 -5.06 2.92 -25.16
C GLU A 66 -4.44 2.65 -23.79
N PHE A 67 -5.24 2.75 -22.73
CA PHE A 67 -4.73 2.58 -21.38
C PHE A 67 -4.12 1.18 -21.20
N PRO A 68 -2.88 1.06 -20.67
CA PRO A 68 -2.18 -0.22 -20.58
C PRO A 68 -2.91 -1.20 -19.66
N ARG A 69 -2.86 -2.49 -19.99
CA ARG A 69 -3.37 -3.54 -19.11
C ARG A 69 -2.53 -3.59 -17.84
N LEU A 70 -3.17 -3.33 -16.72
CA LEU A 70 -2.55 -3.35 -15.39
C LEU A 70 -2.72 -4.72 -14.72
N ASP A 71 -1.71 -5.11 -13.95
CA ASP A 71 -1.81 -6.11 -12.90
C ASP A 71 -0.93 -5.67 -11.71
N GLY A 72 -0.97 -6.41 -10.62
CA GLY A 72 -0.14 -6.09 -9.46
C GLY A 72 -0.68 -6.65 -8.15
N SER A 73 -0.37 -5.96 -7.07
CA SER A 73 -0.79 -6.37 -5.74
C SER A 73 -2.19 -5.89 -5.39
N THR A 74 -2.97 -6.72 -4.70
CA THR A 74 -4.35 -6.39 -4.26
C THR A 74 -4.42 -5.06 -3.52
N ALA A 75 -3.45 -4.78 -2.66
CA ALA A 75 -3.41 -3.52 -1.93
C ALA A 75 -3.08 -2.29 -2.81
N CYS A 76 -2.79 -2.46 -4.11
CA CYS A 76 -2.56 -1.36 -5.06
C CYS A 76 -3.78 -1.09 -5.95
N ILE A 77 -4.90 -1.83 -5.81
CA ILE A 77 -6.11 -1.66 -6.62
C ILE A 77 -6.63 -0.21 -6.62
N PRO A 78 -6.76 0.48 -5.46
CA PRO A 78 -7.24 1.86 -5.46
C PRO A 78 -6.34 2.83 -6.23
N LEU A 79 -5.01 2.63 -6.17
CA LEU A 79 -4.08 3.43 -6.96
C LEU A 79 -4.21 3.14 -8.46
N MET A 80 -4.35 1.88 -8.85
CA MET A 80 -4.55 1.52 -10.26
C MET A 80 -5.83 2.15 -10.82
N ALA A 81 -6.91 2.16 -10.02
CA ALA A 81 -8.16 2.79 -10.40
C ALA A 81 -8.02 4.31 -10.53
N GLN A 82 -7.38 4.97 -9.56
CA GLN A 82 -7.12 6.42 -9.62
C GLN A 82 -6.23 6.77 -10.80
N LEU A 83 -5.19 5.95 -11.06
CA LEU A 83 -4.29 6.12 -12.21
C LEU A 83 -5.06 6.06 -13.53
N LYS A 84 -5.93 5.05 -13.68
CA LYS A 84 -6.78 4.92 -14.88
C LYS A 84 -7.72 6.11 -15.02
N ALA A 85 -8.36 6.54 -13.94
CA ALA A 85 -9.25 7.70 -13.96
C ALA A 85 -8.52 9.00 -14.35
N ASP A 86 -7.38 9.28 -13.70
CA ASP A 86 -6.60 10.51 -13.95
C ASP A 86 -6.01 10.54 -15.38
N VAL A 87 -5.56 9.39 -15.91
CA VAL A 87 -4.91 9.29 -17.22
C VAL A 87 -5.89 9.31 -18.38
N THR A 88 -7.10 8.74 -18.19
CA THR A 88 -8.08 8.58 -19.28
C THR A 88 -9.30 9.49 -19.16
N GLY A 89 -9.49 10.14 -18.02
CA GLY A 89 -10.73 10.89 -17.74
C GLY A 89 -11.95 10.02 -17.41
N MET A 90 -11.76 8.69 -17.26
CA MET A 90 -12.83 7.77 -16.85
C MET A 90 -13.32 8.11 -15.45
N ASP A 91 -14.62 7.88 -15.19
CA ASP A 91 -15.15 7.97 -13.82
C ASP A 91 -14.42 7.00 -12.89
N LEU A 92 -14.08 7.46 -11.67
CA LEU A 92 -13.29 6.67 -10.71
C LEU A 92 -14.00 5.37 -10.30
N LEU A 93 -15.32 5.38 -10.12
CA LEU A 93 -16.09 4.19 -9.77
C LEU A 93 -16.09 3.17 -10.91
N GLU A 94 -16.18 3.65 -12.14
CA GLU A 94 -16.07 2.83 -13.35
C GLU A 94 -14.66 2.25 -13.46
N ALA A 95 -13.63 3.06 -13.27
CA ALA A 95 -12.24 2.63 -13.23
C ALA A 95 -12.02 1.53 -12.16
N GLN A 96 -12.52 1.71 -10.94
CA GLN A 96 -12.45 0.72 -9.86
C GLN A 96 -13.05 -0.62 -10.24
N THR A 97 -14.21 -0.62 -10.91
CA THR A 97 -14.88 -1.87 -11.33
C THR A 97 -14.15 -2.59 -12.46
N SER A 98 -13.29 -1.89 -13.19
CA SER A 98 -12.53 -2.42 -14.32
C SER A 98 -11.16 -3.01 -13.92
N ILE A 99 -10.67 -2.73 -12.72
CA ILE A 99 -9.38 -3.28 -12.24
C ILE A 99 -9.61 -4.65 -11.62
N THR A 100 -8.84 -5.62 -12.10
CA THR A 100 -8.80 -6.98 -11.54
C THR A 100 -7.35 -7.39 -11.41
N VAL A 101 -6.96 -7.84 -10.23
CA VAL A 101 -5.62 -8.35 -9.95
C VAL A 101 -5.69 -9.72 -9.30
N ARG A 102 -4.57 -10.42 -9.29
CA ARG A 102 -4.39 -11.71 -8.62
C ARG A 102 -3.44 -11.57 -7.42
N THR A 103 -2.59 -12.57 -7.16
CA THR A 103 -1.56 -12.45 -6.13
C THR A 103 -0.36 -11.67 -6.66
N THR A 104 0.44 -11.14 -5.75
CA THR A 104 1.68 -10.44 -6.11
C THR A 104 2.62 -11.32 -6.93
N ALA A 105 2.82 -12.57 -6.52
CA ALA A 105 3.66 -13.52 -7.25
C ALA A 105 3.15 -13.74 -8.68
N TYR A 106 1.84 -14.02 -8.81
CA TYR A 106 1.22 -14.27 -10.12
C TYR A 106 1.37 -13.08 -11.08
N ALA A 107 1.23 -11.86 -10.58
CA ALA A 107 1.42 -10.66 -11.41
C ALA A 107 2.85 -10.60 -11.99
N TRP A 108 3.87 -10.87 -11.17
CA TRP A 108 5.25 -10.92 -11.60
C TRP A 108 5.53 -12.07 -12.59
N GLU A 109 4.98 -13.26 -12.33
CA GLU A 109 5.12 -14.43 -13.20
C GLU A 109 4.50 -14.19 -14.58
N CYS A 110 3.25 -13.67 -14.62
CA CYS A 110 2.59 -13.30 -15.87
C CYS A 110 3.35 -12.23 -16.65
N PHE A 111 4.00 -11.32 -15.91
CA PHE A 111 4.69 -10.18 -16.53
C PHE A 111 6.04 -10.56 -17.11
N GLY A 112 6.85 -11.34 -16.41
CA GLY A 112 8.23 -11.55 -16.80
C GLY A 112 8.69 -13.01 -16.98
N VAL A 113 7.90 -14.00 -16.50
CA VAL A 113 8.30 -15.42 -16.57
C VAL A 113 7.61 -16.13 -17.74
N TRP A 114 6.29 -15.99 -17.87
CA TRP A 114 5.51 -16.80 -18.83
C TRP A 114 5.48 -16.25 -20.26
N GLY A 115 6.18 -15.15 -20.49
CA GLY A 115 6.29 -14.53 -21.81
C GLY A 115 5.12 -13.58 -22.11
N ARG A 116 5.32 -12.75 -23.13
CA ARG A 116 4.36 -11.73 -23.56
C ARG A 116 3.33 -12.35 -24.51
N GLY A 117 2.06 -12.28 -24.13
CA GLY A 117 0.91 -12.62 -24.96
C GLY A 117 -0.03 -11.42 -25.10
N ASP A 118 -1.05 -11.54 -25.94
CA ASP A 118 -2.01 -10.46 -26.21
C ASP A 118 -2.75 -10.02 -24.94
N ASP A 119 -2.96 -10.93 -23.98
CA ASP A 119 -3.65 -10.67 -22.72
C ASP A 119 -2.68 -10.41 -21.53
N SER A 120 -1.36 -10.41 -21.77
CA SER A 120 -0.38 -10.16 -20.70
C SER A 120 -0.49 -8.73 -20.20
N PRO A 121 -0.23 -8.48 -18.89
CA PRO A 121 -0.12 -7.12 -18.37
C PRO A 121 1.01 -6.36 -19.06
N GLN A 122 0.85 -5.04 -19.17
CA GLN A 122 1.82 -4.15 -19.82
C GLN A 122 2.50 -3.21 -18.82
N LEU A 123 1.87 -3.02 -17.66
CA LEU A 123 2.40 -2.23 -16.56
C LEU A 123 1.98 -2.89 -15.24
N LEU A 124 2.92 -3.09 -14.33
CA LEU A 124 2.60 -3.51 -12.97
C LEU A 124 2.61 -2.34 -11.99
N ILE A 125 1.68 -2.38 -11.03
CA ILE A 125 1.70 -1.59 -9.80
C ILE A 125 1.72 -2.60 -8.65
N VAL A 126 2.89 -2.81 -8.04
CA VAL A 126 3.14 -4.07 -7.33
C VAL A 126 4.12 -3.91 -6.17
N TYR A 127 3.97 -4.73 -5.13
CA TYR A 127 5.01 -4.96 -4.13
C TYR A 127 6.12 -5.85 -4.70
N GLU A 128 7.20 -5.98 -3.96
CA GLU A 128 8.36 -6.78 -4.36
C GLU A 128 7.98 -8.24 -4.67
N ALA A 129 8.64 -8.81 -5.66
CA ALA A 129 8.50 -10.21 -6.01
C ALA A 129 9.02 -11.11 -4.87
N PRO A 130 8.37 -12.26 -4.59
CA PRO A 130 8.95 -13.30 -3.76
C PRO A 130 10.29 -13.79 -4.30
N ASP A 131 11.16 -14.31 -3.45
CA ASP A 131 12.52 -14.69 -3.88
C ASP A 131 12.52 -15.79 -4.95
N TYR A 132 11.61 -16.78 -4.84
CA TYR A 132 11.49 -17.80 -5.87
C TYR A 132 11.08 -17.21 -7.24
N VAL A 133 10.23 -16.19 -7.25
CA VAL A 133 9.84 -15.49 -8.50
C VAL A 133 11.01 -14.67 -9.06
N LYS A 134 11.83 -14.06 -8.19
CA LYS A 134 13.06 -13.35 -8.64
C LYS A 134 14.01 -14.34 -9.35
N GLU A 135 14.14 -15.56 -8.81
CA GLU A 135 14.94 -16.61 -9.44
C GLU A 135 14.35 -17.02 -10.80
N GLU A 136 13.04 -17.19 -10.91
CA GLU A 136 12.36 -17.50 -12.16
C GLU A 136 12.49 -16.38 -13.21
N LEU A 137 12.34 -15.11 -12.79
CA LEU A 137 12.56 -13.94 -13.65
C LEU A 137 13.99 -13.92 -14.19
N ALA A 138 14.98 -14.21 -13.35
CA ALA A 138 16.38 -14.29 -13.76
C ALA A 138 16.62 -15.44 -14.75
N GLN A 139 16.03 -16.62 -14.52
CA GLN A 139 16.12 -17.76 -15.42
C GLN A 139 15.44 -17.51 -16.77
N ALA A 140 14.31 -16.80 -16.76
CA ALA A 140 13.60 -16.37 -17.97
C ALA A 140 14.35 -15.27 -18.74
N GLY A 141 15.39 -14.66 -18.16
CA GLY A 141 16.11 -13.55 -18.75
C GLY A 141 15.25 -12.28 -18.88
N ALA A 142 14.29 -12.09 -17.98
CA ALA A 142 13.38 -10.96 -18.00
C ALA A 142 14.15 -9.63 -17.89
N ARG A 143 13.91 -8.73 -18.85
CA ARG A 143 14.52 -7.40 -18.89
C ARG A 143 13.46 -6.38 -18.47
N LEU A 144 13.44 -6.04 -17.20
CA LEU A 144 12.44 -5.19 -16.58
C LEU A 144 13.06 -3.88 -16.11
N GLU A 145 12.28 -2.81 -16.22
CA GLU A 145 12.54 -1.51 -15.64
C GLU A 145 11.57 -1.27 -14.50
N GLN A 146 12.11 -1.07 -13.31
CA GLN A 146 11.35 -0.94 -12.08
C GLN A 146 11.75 0.35 -11.37
N LYS A 147 10.75 1.11 -10.88
CA LYS A 147 11.00 2.26 -10.02
C LYS A 147 10.05 2.27 -8.82
N PRO A 148 10.50 2.74 -7.64
CA PRO A 148 9.61 2.98 -6.52
C PRO A 148 8.67 4.16 -6.84
N ILE A 149 7.39 4.01 -6.52
CA ILE A 149 6.40 5.06 -6.74
C ILE A 149 5.69 5.47 -5.45
N GLY A 150 5.68 4.59 -4.46
CA GLY A 150 5.05 4.88 -3.19
C GLY A 150 5.63 4.05 -2.06
N ARG A 151 5.27 4.45 -0.85
CA ARG A 151 5.67 3.81 0.40
C ARG A 151 4.46 3.29 1.15
N ASP A 152 4.61 2.11 1.73
CA ASP A 152 3.66 1.48 2.64
C ASP A 152 4.44 0.82 3.79
N ALA A 153 3.79 0.07 4.64
CA ALA A 153 4.45 -0.60 5.75
C ALA A 153 3.83 -1.96 6.06
N LEU A 154 4.66 -2.90 6.50
CA LEU A 154 4.20 -4.12 7.15
C LEU A 154 3.68 -3.76 8.53
N VAL A 155 2.42 -4.07 8.82
CA VAL A 155 1.79 -3.78 10.11
C VAL A 155 1.25 -5.04 10.75
N PHE A 156 1.15 -5.03 12.08
CA PHE A 156 0.61 -6.12 12.87
C PHE A 156 -0.74 -5.72 13.46
N ILE A 157 -1.68 -6.66 13.42
CA ILE A 157 -3.05 -6.48 13.91
C ILE A 157 -3.34 -7.47 15.02
N VAL A 158 -4.04 -6.98 16.05
CA VAL A 158 -4.60 -7.77 17.14
C VAL A 158 -6.03 -7.32 17.41
N ASN A 159 -6.80 -8.13 18.11
CA ASN A 159 -8.08 -7.70 18.64
C ASN A 159 -7.90 -6.62 19.73
N GLU A 160 -8.81 -5.65 19.80
CA GLU A 160 -8.80 -4.59 20.83
C GLU A 160 -8.81 -5.13 22.26
N ALA A 161 -9.40 -6.30 22.49
CA ALA A 161 -9.40 -6.96 23.79
C ALA A 161 -8.01 -7.46 24.23
N ASN A 162 -7.03 -7.55 23.31
CA ASN A 162 -5.65 -7.85 23.67
C ASN A 162 -5.03 -6.62 24.37
N PRO A 163 -4.49 -6.73 25.60
CA PRO A 163 -3.93 -5.59 26.32
C PRO A 163 -2.60 -5.07 25.75
N VAL A 164 -1.89 -5.88 24.95
CA VAL A 164 -0.59 -5.51 24.36
C VAL A 164 -0.80 -4.46 23.28
N LYS A 165 -0.18 -3.28 23.43
CA LYS A 165 -0.30 -2.15 22.50
C LYS A 165 0.93 -1.96 21.61
N SER A 166 2.06 -2.48 22.02
CA SER A 166 3.34 -2.36 21.31
C SER A 166 4.17 -3.63 21.51
N LEU A 167 4.87 -4.02 20.45
CA LEU A 167 5.88 -5.08 20.49
C LEU A 167 7.16 -4.54 19.84
N THR A 168 8.31 -5.02 20.33
CA THR A 168 9.57 -4.80 19.63
C THR A 168 9.67 -5.73 18.42
N ARG A 169 10.49 -5.36 17.42
CA ARG A 169 10.79 -6.26 16.30
C ARG A 169 11.32 -7.61 16.77
N GLN A 170 12.13 -7.62 17.83
CA GLN A 170 12.64 -8.87 18.39
C GLN A 170 11.52 -9.73 18.99
N GLN A 171 10.56 -9.13 19.72
CA GLN A 171 9.41 -9.86 20.25
C GLN A 171 8.53 -10.44 19.14
N LEU A 172 8.27 -9.65 18.07
CA LEU A 172 7.56 -10.15 16.90
C LEU A 172 8.30 -11.31 16.24
N LEU A 173 9.61 -11.20 16.06
CA LEU A 173 10.43 -12.28 15.53
C LEU A 173 10.37 -13.52 16.40
N ASP A 174 10.43 -13.38 17.73
CA ASP A 174 10.37 -14.50 18.67
C ASP A 174 9.01 -15.19 18.66
N ILE A 175 7.92 -14.44 18.49
CA ILE A 175 6.57 -14.98 18.33
C ILE A 175 6.49 -15.84 17.05
N TYR A 176 6.88 -15.29 15.91
CA TYR A 176 6.76 -16.00 14.63
C TYR A 176 7.82 -17.10 14.43
N ALA A 177 8.88 -17.08 15.20
CA ALA A 177 9.85 -18.19 15.31
C ALA A 177 9.43 -19.27 16.31
N GLY A 178 8.31 -19.11 17.02
CA GLY A 178 7.81 -20.05 18.01
C GLY A 178 8.59 -20.05 19.33
N ARG A 179 9.44 -19.04 19.58
CA ARG A 179 10.19 -18.92 20.85
C ARG A 179 9.34 -18.29 21.95
N THR A 180 8.46 -17.35 21.59
CA THR A 180 7.45 -16.75 22.48
C THR A 180 6.09 -17.28 22.09
N THR A 181 5.44 -18.03 22.98
CA THR A 181 4.18 -18.73 22.70
C THR A 181 3.04 -18.30 23.60
N ASN A 182 3.30 -17.45 24.59
CA ASN A 182 2.32 -16.97 25.55
C ASN A 182 2.37 -15.43 25.65
N TRP A 183 1.22 -14.78 25.57
CA TRP A 183 1.10 -13.33 25.63
C TRP A 183 1.69 -12.73 26.93
N LYS A 184 1.69 -13.46 28.05
CA LYS A 184 2.28 -12.96 29.30
C LYS A 184 3.78 -12.67 29.19
N GLU A 185 4.49 -13.34 28.27
CA GLU A 185 5.92 -13.13 28.05
C GLU A 185 6.22 -11.75 27.44
N VAL A 186 5.19 -11.13 26.85
CA VAL A 186 5.27 -9.80 26.22
C VAL A 186 4.32 -8.78 26.87
N GLY A 187 3.91 -9.03 28.13
CA GLY A 187 3.09 -8.09 28.91
C GLY A 187 1.58 -8.22 28.69
N GLY A 188 1.12 -9.28 28.06
CA GLY A 188 -0.29 -9.60 27.85
C GLY A 188 -0.87 -10.52 28.92
N ALA A 189 -2.04 -11.10 28.63
CA ALA A 189 -2.70 -12.10 29.47
C ALA A 189 -1.95 -13.44 29.47
N ASP A 190 -2.18 -14.27 30.48
CA ASP A 190 -1.69 -15.66 30.49
C ASP A 190 -2.53 -16.51 29.54
N ALA A 191 -2.18 -16.43 28.25
CA ALA A 191 -2.92 -17.06 27.16
C ALA A 191 -1.97 -17.36 25.98
N PRO A 192 -2.21 -18.45 25.22
CA PRO A 192 -1.37 -18.80 24.08
C PRO A 192 -1.47 -17.74 22.98
N ILE A 193 -0.39 -17.53 22.25
CA ILE A 193 -0.36 -16.68 21.05
C ILE A 193 -0.78 -17.53 19.84
N VAL A 194 -1.75 -17.03 19.07
CA VAL A 194 -2.19 -17.62 17.81
C VAL A 194 -1.72 -16.72 16.66
N ALA A 195 -0.60 -17.09 16.04
CA ALA A 195 0.06 -16.30 15.01
C ALA A 195 -0.36 -16.73 13.60
N PHE A 196 -1.11 -15.88 12.92
CA PHE A 196 -1.53 -16.08 11.54
C PHE A 196 -0.43 -15.67 10.57
N GLN A 197 -0.30 -16.41 9.47
CA GLN A 197 0.61 -16.12 8.36
C GLN A 197 -0.16 -16.11 7.03
N ARG A 198 0.54 -15.88 5.93
CA ARG A 198 0.00 -15.92 4.58
C ARG A 198 0.76 -16.97 3.75
N GLY A 199 0.19 -17.36 2.61
CA GLY A 199 0.88 -18.19 1.62
C GLY A 199 2.06 -17.47 0.97
N GLU A 200 2.98 -18.24 0.39
CA GLU A 200 4.22 -17.74 -0.22
C GLU A 200 4.00 -16.82 -1.42
N ASP A 201 2.87 -16.93 -2.09
CA ASP A 201 2.46 -16.10 -3.23
C ASP A 201 1.93 -14.71 -2.83
N SER A 202 1.78 -14.47 -1.52
CA SER A 202 1.26 -13.22 -0.98
C SER A 202 2.33 -12.15 -0.85
N GLY A 203 2.06 -10.95 -1.36
CA GLY A 203 2.94 -9.79 -1.17
C GLY A 203 3.17 -9.41 0.29
N SER A 204 2.17 -9.56 1.18
CA SER A 204 2.36 -9.32 2.60
C SER A 204 3.27 -10.36 3.27
N GLN A 205 3.25 -11.63 2.79
CA GLN A 205 4.19 -12.66 3.25
C GLN A 205 5.61 -12.37 2.78
N THR A 206 5.77 -11.92 1.55
CA THR A 206 7.07 -11.48 1.01
C THR A 206 7.66 -10.37 1.87
N LEU A 207 6.86 -9.34 2.16
CA LEU A 207 7.30 -8.22 3.02
C LEU A 207 7.61 -8.68 4.45
N PHE A 208 6.79 -9.56 5.01
CA PHE A 208 7.00 -10.12 6.33
C PHE A 208 8.33 -10.87 6.42
N LYS A 209 8.63 -11.72 5.45
CA LYS A 209 9.92 -12.42 5.36
C LYS A 209 11.09 -11.43 5.22
N LYS A 210 10.97 -10.46 4.30
CA LYS A 210 12.02 -9.48 4.03
C LYS A 210 12.31 -8.57 5.22
N LEU A 211 11.28 -8.00 5.84
CA LEU A 211 11.42 -6.90 6.80
C LEU A 211 11.60 -7.37 8.24
N LEU A 212 11.05 -8.55 8.57
CA LEU A 212 11.09 -9.06 9.93
C LEU A 212 11.87 -10.37 10.06
N ILE A 213 11.54 -11.39 9.27
CA ILE A 213 12.08 -12.73 9.46
C ILE A 213 13.53 -12.81 8.98
N GLN A 214 13.83 -12.29 7.80
CA GLN A 214 15.14 -12.36 7.17
C GLN A 214 15.67 -13.80 7.13
N ASP A 215 16.85 -14.07 7.72
CA ASP A 215 17.46 -15.39 7.78
C ASP A 215 17.03 -16.19 9.03
N SER A 216 16.10 -15.66 9.82
CA SER A 216 15.66 -16.34 11.04
C SER A 216 14.71 -17.50 10.74
N PRO A 217 14.71 -18.56 11.56
CA PRO A 217 13.74 -19.64 11.38
C PRO A 217 12.31 -19.10 11.56
N LEU A 218 11.43 -19.48 10.64
CA LEU A 218 10.01 -19.20 10.70
C LEU A 218 9.27 -20.47 11.14
N MET A 219 8.38 -20.34 12.13
CA MET A 219 7.51 -21.42 12.56
C MET A 219 6.53 -21.77 11.42
N PRO A 220 6.38 -23.03 11.02
CA PRO A 220 5.35 -23.40 10.07
C PRO A 220 3.97 -23.04 10.61
N ALA A 221 3.18 -22.30 9.84
CA ALA A 221 1.79 -22.06 10.21
C ALA A 221 0.95 -23.31 9.85
N PRO A 222 0.09 -23.79 10.74
CA PRO A 222 -0.96 -24.73 10.38
C PRO A 222 -1.82 -24.15 9.24
N THR A 223 -2.37 -25.01 8.39
CA THR A 223 -3.16 -24.58 7.21
C THR A 223 -4.32 -23.65 7.59
N GLU A 224 -4.96 -23.90 8.73
CA GLU A 224 -6.05 -23.09 9.28
C GLU A 224 -5.61 -21.69 9.76
N LEU A 225 -4.30 -21.48 9.97
CA LEU A 225 -3.72 -20.18 10.37
C LEU A 225 -3.00 -19.48 9.20
N ALA A 226 -3.21 -19.97 7.96
CA ALA A 226 -2.66 -19.40 6.74
C ALA A 226 -3.77 -19.10 5.72
N PRO A 227 -4.59 -18.05 5.96
CA PRO A 227 -5.68 -17.67 5.05
C PRO A 227 -5.19 -17.36 3.64
N ALA A 228 -6.00 -17.73 2.64
CA ALA A 228 -5.63 -17.63 1.23
C ALA A 228 -5.56 -16.18 0.72
N ASP A 229 -6.32 -15.25 1.30
CA ASP A 229 -6.36 -13.85 0.89
C ASP A 229 -6.18 -12.87 2.06
N MET A 230 -5.97 -11.59 1.75
CA MET A 230 -5.72 -10.56 2.76
C MET A 230 -6.95 -10.33 3.65
N GLY A 231 -8.15 -10.31 3.08
CA GLY A 231 -9.39 -10.16 3.83
C GLY A 231 -9.60 -11.31 4.81
N GLY A 232 -9.36 -12.54 4.37
CA GLY A 232 -9.44 -13.74 5.20
C GLY A 232 -8.49 -13.72 6.39
N LEU A 233 -7.29 -13.13 6.27
CA LEU A 233 -6.39 -12.94 7.42
C LEU A 233 -6.99 -11.95 8.41
N VAL A 234 -7.47 -10.81 7.94
CA VAL A 234 -8.10 -9.78 8.80
C VAL A 234 -9.33 -10.34 9.51
N ASP A 235 -10.17 -11.07 8.79
CA ASP A 235 -11.35 -11.75 9.34
C ASP A 235 -10.96 -12.79 10.39
N SER A 236 -9.93 -13.58 10.12
CA SER A 236 -9.45 -14.60 11.05
C SER A 236 -8.97 -13.99 12.36
N VAL A 237 -8.23 -12.87 12.33
CA VAL A 237 -7.80 -12.17 13.54
C VAL A 237 -8.99 -11.53 14.28
N ALA A 238 -9.98 -11.02 13.54
CA ALA A 238 -11.18 -10.40 14.13
C ALA A 238 -12.13 -11.40 14.76
N GLU A 239 -12.35 -12.56 14.12
CA GLU A 239 -13.45 -13.50 14.39
C GLU A 239 -13.00 -14.83 14.99
N TYR A 240 -11.69 -15.07 15.14
CA TYR A 240 -11.15 -16.28 15.74
C TYR A 240 -11.75 -16.52 17.15
N ASN A 241 -12.07 -17.77 17.51
CA ASN A 241 -12.74 -18.13 18.75
C ASN A 241 -12.09 -17.56 20.03
N ASN A 242 -10.84 -17.22 19.99
CA ASN A 242 -10.07 -16.52 21.03
C ASN A 242 -9.39 -15.30 20.40
N SER A 243 -10.18 -14.40 19.81
CA SER A 243 -9.68 -13.25 19.05
C SER A 243 -8.66 -12.39 19.81
N ALA A 244 -8.80 -12.29 21.15
CA ALA A 244 -7.81 -11.63 22.01
C ALA A 244 -6.42 -12.28 21.98
N ASN A 245 -6.31 -13.55 21.59
CA ASN A 245 -5.05 -14.30 21.52
C ASN A 245 -4.41 -14.27 20.13
N ALA A 246 -5.16 -13.82 19.11
CA ALA A 246 -4.72 -13.79 17.74
C ALA A 246 -3.79 -12.61 17.46
N ILE A 247 -2.78 -12.84 16.61
CA ILE A 247 -1.97 -11.82 15.95
C ILE A 247 -1.85 -12.17 14.47
N GLY A 248 -1.96 -11.16 13.63
CA GLY A 248 -1.75 -11.29 12.18
C GLY A 248 -1.00 -10.09 11.64
N PHE A 249 -0.69 -10.11 10.35
CA PHE A 249 -0.02 -9.00 9.69
C PHE A 249 -0.63 -8.73 8.31
N SER A 250 -0.46 -7.50 7.85
CA SER A 250 -0.86 -7.05 6.53
C SER A 250 -0.03 -5.83 6.13
N VAL A 251 -0.39 -5.17 5.04
CA VAL A 251 0.16 -3.86 4.71
C VAL A 251 -0.75 -2.75 5.26
N TYR A 252 -0.15 -1.63 5.68
CA TYR A 252 -0.86 -0.54 6.37
C TYR A 252 -2.03 -0.03 5.55
N TYR A 253 -1.80 0.28 4.26
CA TYR A 253 -2.84 0.83 3.40
C TYR A 253 -4.07 -0.08 3.30
N TYR A 254 -3.88 -1.39 3.21
CA TYR A 254 -4.98 -2.33 3.14
C TYR A 254 -5.87 -2.30 4.38
N ILE A 255 -5.26 -2.27 5.56
CA ILE A 255 -5.97 -2.24 6.84
C ILE A 255 -6.65 -0.90 7.09
N ASP A 256 -5.97 0.20 6.77
CA ASP A 256 -6.43 1.55 7.06
C ASP A 256 -7.50 2.04 6.07
N GLN A 257 -7.31 1.76 4.76
CA GLN A 257 -8.12 2.34 3.70
C GLN A 257 -9.05 1.36 2.98
N MET A 258 -8.69 0.07 2.88
CA MET A 258 -9.44 -0.88 2.08
C MET A 258 -10.30 -1.83 2.89
N TYR A 259 -9.80 -2.34 4.01
CA TYR A 259 -10.45 -3.41 4.75
C TYR A 259 -10.29 -3.26 6.27
N SER A 260 -10.90 -2.21 6.81
CA SER A 260 -10.97 -1.99 8.26
C SER A 260 -12.07 -2.85 8.88
N LYS A 261 -11.79 -3.46 10.03
CA LYS A 261 -12.79 -4.18 10.83
C LYS A 261 -12.88 -3.58 12.23
N PRO A 262 -14.11 -3.34 12.75
CA PRO A 262 -14.30 -2.97 14.15
C PRO A 262 -13.70 -4.03 15.09
N GLY A 263 -13.14 -3.60 16.19
CA GLY A 263 -12.55 -4.49 17.18
C GLY A 263 -11.12 -4.93 16.87
N LEU A 264 -10.51 -4.42 15.80
CA LEU A 264 -9.08 -4.61 15.50
C LEU A 264 -8.26 -3.35 15.83
N ARG A 265 -7.03 -3.57 16.24
CA ARG A 265 -6.05 -2.54 16.52
C ARG A 265 -4.72 -2.85 15.85
N LEU A 266 -4.10 -1.82 15.26
CA LEU A 266 -2.71 -1.86 14.84
C LEU A 266 -1.79 -1.82 16.07
N LEU A 267 -0.76 -2.67 16.08
CA LEU A 267 0.29 -2.64 17.08
C LEU A 267 1.34 -1.59 16.72
N ALA A 268 1.81 -0.86 17.72
CA ALA A 268 3.06 -0.13 17.59
C ALA A 268 4.24 -1.12 17.51
N VAL A 269 5.25 -0.80 16.71
CA VAL A 269 6.49 -1.58 16.59
C VAL A 269 7.65 -0.70 17.06
N ASP A 270 8.46 -1.22 17.97
CA ASP A 270 9.53 -0.46 18.65
C ASP A 270 9.02 0.88 19.23
N GLY A 271 7.76 0.91 19.70
CA GLY A 271 7.12 2.08 20.27
C GLY A 271 6.54 3.07 19.27
N VAL A 272 6.68 2.84 17.93
CA VAL A 272 6.15 3.71 16.89
C VAL A 272 4.84 3.15 16.35
N THR A 273 3.76 3.92 16.40
CA THR A 273 2.47 3.56 15.81
C THR A 273 2.52 3.78 14.30
N PRO A 274 2.08 2.81 13.48
CA PRO A 274 1.99 3.01 12.03
C PRO A 274 0.94 4.07 11.67
N GLY A 275 1.25 4.89 10.68
CA GLY A 275 0.39 5.94 10.17
C GLY A 275 1.07 6.64 8.98
N ASN A 276 0.31 7.39 8.18
CA ASN A 276 0.86 8.04 6.99
C ASN A 276 2.11 8.89 7.29
N ASP A 277 2.10 9.67 8.39
CA ASP A 277 3.23 10.52 8.76
C ASP A 277 4.46 9.71 9.17
N THR A 278 4.27 8.62 9.94
CA THR A 278 5.36 7.77 10.40
C THR A 278 5.92 6.87 9.28
N ILE A 279 5.10 6.56 8.28
CA ILE A 279 5.52 5.85 7.05
C ILE A 279 6.23 6.83 6.12
N ALA A 280 5.69 8.03 5.91
CA ALA A 280 6.32 9.06 5.06
C ALA A 280 7.70 9.46 5.58
N SER A 281 7.83 9.70 6.88
CA SER A 281 9.10 10.03 7.54
C SER A 281 10.02 8.84 7.75
N GLN A 282 9.56 7.60 7.48
CA GLN A 282 10.26 6.34 7.77
C GLN A 282 10.58 6.15 9.28
N ALA A 283 9.86 6.84 10.15
CA ALA A 283 9.98 6.63 11.59
C ALA A 283 9.42 5.26 12.01
N TYR A 284 8.39 4.76 11.31
CA TYR A 284 7.91 3.40 11.52
C TYR A 284 8.93 2.40 10.95
N PRO A 285 9.36 1.38 11.72
CA PRO A 285 10.57 0.61 11.38
C PRO A 285 10.40 -0.42 10.25
N LEU A 286 9.16 -0.75 9.87
CA LEU A 286 8.85 -1.77 8.86
C LEU A 286 8.24 -1.18 7.59
N CYS A 287 8.74 -0.01 7.17
CA CYS A 287 8.37 0.61 5.90
C CYS A 287 8.92 -0.18 4.70
N ASN A 288 8.17 -0.18 3.61
CA ASN A 288 8.57 -0.73 2.32
C ASN A 288 8.05 0.12 1.18
N GLU A 289 8.74 0.07 0.06
CA GLU A 289 8.30 0.69 -1.18
C GLU A 289 7.47 -0.28 -2.00
N PHE A 290 6.60 0.25 -2.87
CA PHE A 290 5.96 -0.48 -3.95
C PHE A 290 6.26 0.21 -5.28
N TYR A 291 6.10 -0.50 -6.39
CA TYR A 291 6.78 -0.20 -7.62
C TYR A 291 5.82 -0.11 -8.80
N ALA A 292 6.19 0.73 -9.77
CA ALA A 292 5.78 0.59 -11.15
C ALA A 292 6.84 -0.22 -11.91
N VAL A 293 6.40 -1.14 -12.79
CA VAL A 293 7.29 -2.01 -13.55
C VAL A 293 6.83 -2.11 -14.99
N ILE A 294 7.75 -1.94 -15.93
CA ILE A 294 7.54 -2.13 -17.38
C ILE A 294 8.67 -2.99 -17.94
N HIS A 295 8.50 -3.45 -19.19
CA HIS A 295 9.62 -4.08 -19.90
C HIS A 295 10.62 -3.04 -20.36
N ALA A 296 11.92 -3.34 -20.26
CA ALA A 296 12.99 -2.41 -20.61
C ALA A 296 13.01 -2.02 -22.10
N GLU A 297 12.42 -2.85 -22.96
CA GLU A 297 12.28 -2.59 -24.40
C GLU A 297 11.07 -1.74 -24.77
N ASP A 298 10.19 -1.39 -23.83
CA ASP A 298 9.03 -0.55 -24.11
C ASP A 298 9.52 0.86 -24.48
N GLY A 299 9.24 1.25 -25.76
CA GLY A 299 9.69 2.55 -26.31
C GLY A 299 8.90 3.73 -25.75
N ALA A 300 9.45 4.95 -25.92
CA ALA A 300 8.88 6.18 -25.38
C ALA A 300 7.43 6.45 -25.81
N ASP A 301 7.06 5.98 -26.99
CA ASP A 301 5.71 6.20 -27.58
C ASP A 301 4.69 5.15 -27.12
N THR A 302 5.09 4.14 -26.34
CA THR A 302 4.15 3.14 -25.85
C THR A 302 3.33 3.67 -24.67
N PRO A 303 2.02 3.35 -24.59
CA PRO A 303 1.17 3.83 -23.49
C PRO A 303 1.70 3.48 -22.11
N GLN A 304 2.23 2.25 -21.91
CA GLN A 304 2.79 1.85 -20.62
C GLN A 304 4.03 2.66 -20.23
N ARG A 305 4.89 3.03 -21.19
CA ARG A 305 6.05 3.90 -20.93
C ARG A 305 5.58 5.32 -20.56
N GLN A 306 4.62 5.85 -21.27
CA GLN A 306 4.08 7.18 -20.96
C GLN A 306 3.48 7.23 -19.56
N VAL A 307 2.67 6.24 -19.17
CA VAL A 307 2.10 6.14 -17.81
C VAL A 307 3.20 5.93 -16.76
N TYR A 308 4.15 5.06 -17.04
CA TYR A 308 5.29 4.82 -16.16
C TYR A 308 6.06 6.13 -15.89
N ASP A 309 6.42 6.87 -16.92
CA ASP A 309 7.17 8.13 -16.78
C ASP A 309 6.33 9.21 -16.09
N TRP A 310 5.03 9.30 -16.43
CA TRP A 310 4.10 10.24 -15.82
C TRP A 310 3.98 10.08 -14.29
N LEU A 311 4.07 8.86 -13.75
CA LEU A 311 4.01 8.61 -12.31
C LEU A 311 5.09 9.35 -11.49
N SER A 312 6.17 9.80 -12.12
CA SER A 312 7.23 10.60 -11.48
C SER A 312 7.01 12.11 -11.62
N THR A 313 6.00 12.55 -12.36
CA THR A 313 5.65 13.97 -12.51
C THR A 313 4.89 14.48 -11.28
N PRO A 314 4.81 15.81 -11.07
CA PRO A 314 3.96 16.37 -10.02
C PRO A 314 2.51 15.87 -10.06
N ALA A 315 1.92 15.70 -11.26
CA ALA A 315 0.58 15.14 -11.44
C ALA A 315 0.50 13.66 -11.03
N GLY A 316 1.47 12.85 -11.41
CA GLY A 316 1.55 11.45 -10.99
C GLY A 316 1.72 11.30 -9.47
N LEU A 317 2.57 12.11 -8.84
CA LEU A 317 2.70 12.14 -7.38
C LEU A 317 1.40 12.57 -6.68
N GLN A 318 0.63 13.47 -7.31
CA GLN A 318 -0.69 13.87 -6.81
C GLN A 318 -1.70 12.73 -6.95
N CYS A 319 -1.72 12.00 -8.06
CA CYS A 319 -2.54 10.80 -8.25
C CYS A 319 -2.30 9.79 -7.11
N ILE A 320 -1.04 9.53 -6.77
CA ILE A 320 -0.67 8.62 -5.67
C ILE A 320 -1.23 9.12 -4.33
N ARG A 321 -1.12 10.44 -4.03
CA ARG A 321 -1.70 11.03 -2.83
C ARG A 321 -3.22 10.98 -2.80
N LYS A 322 -3.89 11.28 -3.93
CA LYS A 322 -5.35 11.19 -4.06
C LYS A 322 -5.86 9.78 -3.77
N ALA A 323 -5.11 8.78 -4.19
CA ALA A 323 -5.41 7.39 -3.89
C ALA A 323 -5.10 7.00 -2.43
N GLY A 324 -4.57 7.92 -1.60
CA GLY A 324 -4.31 7.72 -0.17
C GLY A 324 -2.94 7.15 0.17
N TYR A 325 -2.05 6.97 -0.82
CA TYR A 325 -0.71 6.44 -0.59
C TYR A 325 0.33 7.54 -0.35
N VAL A 326 1.45 7.16 0.27
CA VAL A 326 2.62 8.01 0.45
C VAL A 326 3.51 7.89 -0.80
N PRO A 327 3.63 8.94 -1.64
CA PRO A 327 4.50 8.87 -2.81
C PRO A 327 5.98 8.88 -2.43
N VAL A 328 6.81 8.28 -3.27
CA VAL A 328 8.27 8.44 -3.26
C VAL A 328 8.61 9.50 -4.29
N ALA A 329 9.30 10.57 -3.84
CA ALA A 329 9.72 11.68 -4.69
C ALA A 329 11.13 11.43 -5.25
#